data_262c083c0e8f9e5b4e26c4fbf490c428
#
_entry.id   262c083c0e8f9e5b4e26c4fbf490c428
#
_cell.length_a   1.000
_cell.length_b   1.000
_cell.length_c   1.000
_cell.angle_alpha   90.00
_cell.angle_beta   90.00
_cell.angle_gamma   90.00
#
_symmetry.space_group_name_H-M   'P 1'
#
loop_
_entity.id
_entity.type
_entity.pdbx_description
1 polymer ?
#
loop_
_entity_poly.entity_id
_entity_poly.type
_entity_poly.pdbx_seq_one_letter_code
_entity_poly.pdbx_strand_id
1 'polypeptide(L)'
;MALALEISKLQAWYGESHILHDVNFSVAEGEVVTLLGRNGAGRTTTLRAIMGLTGRREGSIKIHGQETVAMPTHRIAHLGVGYCPEERAIFSSLSAEENLMLPPALKPGGMSVDDIYQMFPNLAERRHSQGTRLSGGEQQMLAVARILRTGAKLLLLDEISEGLAPVIVQTLAKMILMLKKQGYTIVMVEQNFRFAAPLADRFYVMEHGQIVEQFAAPELAAKMNVLNELLGV
;
A
#
# COMPACT_ATOMS: atom_id res chain seq x y z
N MET A 1 -12.58 16.37 7.94
CA MET A 1 -12.59 15.40 6.85
C MET A 1 -12.96 14.04 7.41
N ALA A 2 -13.67 13.19 6.63
CA ALA A 2 -13.95 11.83 7.06
C ALA A 2 -12.64 11.02 7.08
N LEU A 3 -12.52 10.08 8.03
CA LEU A 3 -11.37 9.19 8.10
C LEU A 3 -11.66 7.89 7.34
N ALA A 4 -10.78 7.53 6.41
CA ALA A 4 -10.81 6.25 5.74
C ALA A 4 -10.20 5.14 6.62
N LEU A 5 -9.16 5.48 7.39
CA LEU A 5 -8.47 4.58 8.29
C LEU A 5 -8.15 5.29 9.61
N GLU A 6 -8.42 4.63 10.74
CA GLU A 6 -8.03 5.08 12.08
C GLU A 6 -7.43 3.91 12.84
N ILE A 7 -6.22 4.08 13.34
CA ILE A 7 -5.50 3.07 14.11
C ILE A 7 -5.17 3.64 15.47
N SER A 8 -5.54 2.92 16.53
CA SER A 8 -5.32 3.32 17.90
C SER A 8 -4.78 2.15 18.72
N LYS A 9 -3.63 2.36 19.37
CA LYS A 9 -2.96 1.41 20.24
C LYS A 9 -2.80 0.02 19.63
N LEU A 10 -2.51 -0.02 18.31
CA LEU A 10 -2.38 -1.27 17.60
C LEU A 10 -1.13 -2.02 18.06
N GLN A 11 -1.35 -3.27 18.43
CA GLN A 11 -0.34 -4.26 18.75
C GLN A 11 -0.50 -5.45 17.80
N ALA A 12 0.60 -6.05 17.36
CA ALA A 12 0.55 -7.22 16.48
C ALA A 12 1.71 -8.17 16.72
N TRP A 13 1.44 -9.47 16.53
CA TRP A 13 2.40 -10.55 16.77
C TRP A 13 2.45 -11.52 15.60
N TYR A 14 3.63 -12.12 15.42
CA TYR A 14 3.82 -13.36 14.67
C TYR A 14 4.23 -14.45 15.65
N GLY A 15 3.31 -15.40 15.92
CA GLY A 15 3.49 -16.34 17.03
C GLY A 15 3.70 -15.61 18.36
N GLU A 16 4.83 -15.84 19.02
CA GLU A 16 5.20 -15.19 20.28
C GLU A 16 5.94 -13.85 20.06
N SER A 17 6.36 -13.55 18.84
CA SER A 17 7.13 -12.32 18.54
C SER A 17 6.23 -11.11 18.47
N HIS A 18 6.35 -10.19 19.43
CA HIS A 18 5.63 -8.92 19.47
C HIS A 18 6.35 -7.91 18.56
N ILE A 19 5.70 -7.47 17.50
CA ILE A 19 6.31 -6.63 16.45
C ILE A 19 5.82 -5.18 16.50
N LEU A 20 4.51 -4.96 16.69
CA LEU A 20 3.94 -3.61 16.77
C LEU A 20 3.59 -3.26 18.20
N HIS A 21 4.04 -2.09 18.63
CA HIS A 21 3.95 -1.59 19.99
C HIS A 21 3.22 -0.25 20.02
N ASP A 22 1.91 -0.26 20.31
CA ASP A 22 1.08 0.94 20.48
C ASP A 22 1.10 1.88 19.26
N VAL A 23 0.95 1.31 18.04
CA VAL A 23 0.94 2.10 16.80
C VAL A 23 -0.36 2.92 16.71
N ASN A 24 -0.19 4.22 16.46
CA ASN A 24 -1.30 5.18 16.38
C ASN A 24 -1.13 6.04 15.14
N PHE A 25 -2.09 6.01 14.20
CA PHE A 25 -2.17 6.96 13.09
C PHE A 25 -3.54 6.96 12.43
N SER A 26 -3.79 7.95 11.60
CA SER A 26 -5.04 8.08 10.87
C SER A 26 -4.80 8.53 9.44
N VAL A 27 -5.74 8.23 8.54
CA VAL A 27 -5.70 8.63 7.13
C VAL A 27 -7.07 9.16 6.73
N ALA A 28 -7.11 10.39 6.23
CA ALA A 28 -8.33 10.99 5.72
C ALA A 28 -8.71 10.42 4.34
N GLU A 29 -9.98 10.51 3.97
CA GLU A 29 -10.41 10.12 2.63
C GLU A 29 -9.71 10.98 1.55
N GLY A 30 -9.18 10.33 0.53
CA GLY A 30 -8.42 10.97 -0.57
C GLY A 30 -6.98 11.35 -0.22
N GLU A 31 -6.51 11.06 0.99
CA GLU A 31 -5.15 11.35 1.45
C GLU A 31 -4.17 10.25 1.01
N VAL A 32 -2.95 10.65 0.67
CA VAL A 32 -1.81 9.76 0.48
C VAL A 32 -0.87 9.89 1.68
N VAL A 33 -0.74 8.82 2.45
CA VAL A 33 0.13 8.74 3.62
C VAL A 33 1.25 7.75 3.38
N THR A 34 2.45 8.08 3.83
CA THR A 34 3.60 7.17 3.76
C THR A 34 4.10 6.81 5.16
N LEU A 35 4.23 5.51 5.40
CA LEU A 35 4.97 4.97 6.54
C LEU A 35 6.43 4.77 6.13
N LEU A 36 7.31 5.57 6.69
CA LEU A 36 8.77 5.52 6.51
C LEU A 36 9.41 4.74 7.66
N GLY A 37 10.59 4.20 7.46
CA GLY A 37 11.37 3.51 8.49
C GLY A 37 12.43 2.61 7.88
N ARG A 38 13.38 2.16 8.69
CA ARG A 38 14.39 1.17 8.28
C ARG A 38 13.77 -0.22 8.17
N ASN A 39 14.50 -1.16 7.54
CA ASN A 39 14.10 -2.56 7.50
C ASN A 39 13.92 -3.10 8.93
N GLY A 40 12.82 -3.83 9.15
CA GLY A 40 12.44 -4.31 10.47
C GLY A 40 11.72 -3.29 11.38
N ALA A 41 11.45 -2.07 10.93
CA ALA A 41 10.74 -1.06 11.73
C ALA A 41 9.25 -1.40 12.01
N GLY A 42 8.67 -2.40 11.33
CA GLY A 42 7.28 -2.81 11.52
C GLY A 42 6.31 -2.33 10.44
N ARG A 43 6.79 -1.68 9.38
CA ARG A 43 5.97 -1.09 8.30
C ARG A 43 5.06 -2.11 7.61
N THR A 44 5.63 -3.14 6.99
CA THR A 44 4.89 -4.26 6.35
C THR A 44 3.96 -4.95 7.34
N THR A 45 4.41 -5.15 8.59
CA THR A 45 3.58 -5.72 9.65
C THR A 45 2.35 -4.86 9.92
N THR A 46 2.47 -3.53 9.85
CA THR A 46 1.34 -2.61 10.01
C THR A 46 0.30 -2.81 8.90
N LEU A 47 0.71 -2.88 7.62
CA LEU A 47 -0.23 -3.17 6.52
C LEU A 47 -0.86 -4.56 6.66
N ARG A 48 -0.07 -5.56 7.00
CA ARG A 48 -0.57 -6.92 7.25
C ARG A 48 -1.53 -6.98 8.44
N ALA A 49 -1.29 -6.22 9.51
CA ALA A 49 -2.20 -6.12 10.64
C ALA A 49 -3.53 -5.47 10.24
N ILE A 50 -3.52 -4.40 9.43
CA ILE A 50 -4.74 -3.77 8.90
C ILE A 50 -5.56 -4.79 8.10
N MET A 51 -4.90 -5.63 7.29
CA MET A 51 -5.56 -6.66 6.48
C MET A 51 -5.95 -7.93 7.24
N GLY A 52 -5.56 -8.06 8.50
CA GLY A 52 -5.82 -9.29 9.26
C GLY A 52 -4.94 -10.46 8.88
N LEU A 53 -3.73 -10.19 8.40
CA LEU A 53 -2.75 -11.19 7.95
C LEU A 53 -1.68 -11.50 9.01
N THR A 54 -1.70 -10.81 10.15
CA THR A 54 -0.91 -11.17 11.33
C THR A 54 -1.71 -12.14 12.22
N GLY A 55 -1.04 -12.92 13.04
CA GLY A 55 -1.71 -13.88 13.92
C GLY A 55 -2.59 -13.18 14.98
N ARG A 56 -1.96 -12.62 16.02
CA ARG A 56 -2.65 -11.88 17.10
C ARG A 56 -2.57 -10.38 16.83
N ARG A 57 -3.70 -9.69 17.05
CA ARG A 57 -3.83 -8.22 16.98
C ARG A 57 -4.64 -7.73 18.15
N GLU A 58 -4.25 -6.59 18.72
CA GLU A 58 -4.97 -5.90 19.78
C GLU A 58 -5.00 -4.38 19.50
N GLY A 59 -5.84 -3.65 20.19
CA GLY A 59 -6.10 -2.24 19.96
C GLY A 59 -7.34 -2.02 19.10
N SER A 60 -7.34 -1.00 18.26
CA SER A 60 -8.45 -0.66 17.36
C SER A 60 -7.95 -0.35 15.96
N ILE A 61 -8.62 -0.91 14.97
CA ILE A 61 -8.43 -0.62 13.53
C ILE A 61 -9.80 -0.31 12.95
N LYS A 62 -10.08 0.95 12.64
CA LYS A 62 -11.35 1.34 12.03
C LYS A 62 -11.14 1.69 10.56
N ILE A 63 -11.90 1.05 9.67
CA ILE A 63 -11.97 1.34 8.25
C ILE A 63 -13.34 1.93 7.96
N HIS A 64 -13.39 3.17 7.46
CA HIS A 64 -14.62 3.94 7.28
C HIS A 64 -15.52 3.93 8.54
N GLY A 65 -14.90 4.07 9.72
CA GLY A 65 -15.56 4.05 11.01
C GLY A 65 -15.96 2.67 11.56
N GLN A 66 -15.77 1.60 10.78
CA GLN A 66 -16.09 0.23 11.19
C GLN A 66 -14.87 -0.43 11.84
N GLU A 67 -15.04 -0.97 13.08
CA GLU A 67 -13.98 -1.71 13.76
C GLU A 67 -13.67 -3.04 13.07
N THR A 68 -12.38 -3.30 12.83
CA THR A 68 -11.92 -4.46 12.04
C THR A 68 -10.84 -5.29 12.72
N VAL A 69 -10.38 -4.94 13.93
CA VAL A 69 -9.26 -5.62 14.60
C VAL A 69 -9.49 -7.13 14.75
N ALA A 70 -10.71 -7.57 14.98
CA ALA A 70 -11.07 -9.00 15.07
C ALA A 70 -11.67 -9.56 13.77
N MET A 71 -11.73 -8.74 12.70
CA MET A 71 -12.39 -9.13 11.45
C MET A 71 -11.45 -10.01 10.59
N PRO A 72 -11.96 -11.09 9.95
CA PRO A 72 -11.15 -11.90 9.05
C PRO A 72 -10.85 -11.14 7.74
N THR A 73 -9.71 -11.43 7.15
CA THR A 73 -9.14 -10.74 5.96
C THR A 73 -10.15 -10.57 4.81
N HIS A 74 -10.89 -11.62 4.46
CA HIS A 74 -11.86 -11.54 3.35
C HIS A 74 -12.97 -10.50 3.61
N ARG A 75 -13.42 -10.33 4.86
CA ARG A 75 -14.39 -9.29 5.21
C ARG A 75 -13.79 -7.89 5.16
N ILE A 76 -12.51 -7.75 5.57
CA ILE A 76 -11.79 -6.48 5.46
C ILE A 76 -11.70 -6.06 4.00
N ALA A 77 -11.35 -6.98 3.09
CA ALA A 77 -11.30 -6.69 1.65
C ALA A 77 -12.66 -6.19 1.12
N HIS A 78 -13.78 -6.76 1.60
CA HIS A 78 -15.13 -6.31 1.22
C HIS A 78 -15.49 -4.89 1.72
N LEU A 79 -14.71 -4.29 2.62
CA LEU A 79 -14.86 -2.88 2.97
C LEU A 79 -14.30 -1.94 1.91
N GLY A 80 -13.68 -2.47 0.85
CA GLY A 80 -13.08 -1.71 -0.23
C GLY A 80 -11.60 -1.42 0.00
N VAL A 81 -10.90 -2.33 0.68
CA VAL A 81 -9.45 -2.26 0.90
C VAL A 81 -8.74 -3.15 -0.13
N GLY A 82 -7.79 -2.57 -0.85
CA GLY A 82 -6.89 -3.29 -1.75
C GLY A 82 -5.48 -3.33 -1.17
N TYR A 83 -4.86 -4.50 -1.11
CA TYR A 83 -3.50 -4.69 -0.62
C TYR A 83 -2.57 -5.21 -1.71
N CYS A 84 -1.49 -4.49 -1.98
CA CYS A 84 -0.40 -4.92 -2.85
C CYS A 84 0.81 -5.21 -1.97
N PRO A 85 1.17 -6.49 -1.76
CA PRO A 85 2.33 -6.86 -0.96
C PRO A 85 3.63 -6.65 -1.74
N GLU A 86 4.75 -6.56 -1.02
CA GLU A 86 6.11 -6.46 -1.56
C GLU A 86 6.42 -7.61 -2.56
N GLU A 87 6.00 -8.84 -2.25
CA GLU A 87 6.23 -10.03 -3.08
C GLU A 87 5.39 -10.06 -4.37
N ARG A 88 4.61 -8.98 -4.65
CA ARG A 88 3.72 -8.81 -5.84
C ARG A 88 2.56 -9.81 -5.88
N ALA A 89 2.75 -11.04 -5.40
CA ALA A 89 1.76 -12.11 -5.29
C ALA A 89 0.99 -12.38 -6.60
N ILE A 90 1.67 -12.32 -7.75
CA ILE A 90 1.08 -12.70 -9.04
C ILE A 90 1.10 -14.23 -9.21
N PHE A 91 0.15 -14.74 -9.99
CA PHE A 91 0.10 -16.16 -10.32
C PHE A 91 1.01 -16.43 -11.53
N SER A 92 2.13 -17.08 -11.27
CA SER A 92 3.24 -17.26 -12.22
C SER A 92 2.86 -18.07 -13.48
N SER A 93 1.95 -19.03 -13.35
CA SER A 93 1.48 -19.89 -14.45
C SER A 93 0.36 -19.26 -15.28
N LEU A 94 -0.32 -18.24 -14.76
CA LEU A 94 -1.38 -17.54 -15.46
C LEU A 94 -0.78 -16.42 -16.35
N SER A 95 -1.48 -16.10 -17.44
CA SER A 95 -1.17 -14.91 -18.26
C SER A 95 -1.43 -13.61 -17.48
N ALA A 96 -0.92 -12.49 -17.98
CA ALA A 96 -1.21 -11.19 -17.39
C ALA A 96 -2.72 -10.89 -17.35
N GLU A 97 -3.44 -11.19 -18.42
CA GLU A 97 -4.89 -11.01 -18.51
C GLU A 97 -5.66 -11.89 -17.53
N GLU A 98 -5.31 -13.18 -17.42
CA GLU A 98 -5.90 -14.08 -16.43
C GLU A 98 -5.63 -13.62 -15.00
N ASN A 99 -4.42 -13.15 -14.72
CA ASN A 99 -4.10 -12.53 -13.43
C ASN A 99 -4.98 -11.32 -13.13
N LEU A 100 -5.23 -10.43 -14.12
CA LEU A 100 -6.11 -9.26 -13.97
C LEU A 100 -7.57 -9.68 -13.70
N MET A 101 -8.03 -10.74 -14.34
CA MET A 101 -9.42 -11.19 -14.24
C MET A 101 -9.72 -12.01 -12.97
N LEU A 102 -8.69 -12.51 -12.31
CA LEU A 102 -8.83 -13.42 -11.18
C LEU A 102 -9.51 -12.80 -9.94
N PRO A 103 -9.17 -11.55 -9.51
CA PRO A 103 -9.84 -10.94 -8.36
C PRO A 103 -11.30 -10.60 -8.69
N PRO A 104 -12.25 -10.92 -7.79
CA PRO A 104 -13.64 -10.52 -7.97
C PRO A 104 -13.80 -8.99 -7.84
N ALA A 105 -14.83 -8.43 -8.46
CA ALA A 105 -15.27 -7.09 -8.16
C ALA A 105 -15.91 -7.07 -6.76
N LEU A 106 -15.29 -6.35 -5.82
CA LEU A 106 -15.75 -6.24 -4.43
C LEU A 106 -16.66 -5.03 -4.23
N LYS A 107 -16.41 -3.95 -4.99
CA LYS A 107 -17.15 -2.69 -4.95
C LYS A 107 -17.39 -2.18 -6.37
N PRO A 108 -18.45 -1.37 -6.59
CA PRO A 108 -18.62 -0.61 -7.83
C PRO A 108 -17.44 0.34 -8.10
N GLY A 109 -17.20 0.68 -9.37
CA GLY A 109 -16.19 1.66 -9.76
C GLY A 109 -14.76 1.12 -9.84
N GLY A 110 -14.59 -0.20 -9.91
CA GLY A 110 -13.33 -0.82 -10.31
C GLY A 110 -12.95 -0.46 -11.74
N MET A 111 -11.66 -0.35 -12.02
CA MET A 111 -11.18 -0.07 -13.38
C MET A 111 -11.48 -1.23 -14.33
N SER A 112 -11.87 -0.93 -15.56
CA SER A 112 -11.97 -1.93 -16.61
C SER A 112 -10.59 -2.45 -17.04
N VAL A 113 -10.56 -3.55 -17.78
CA VAL A 113 -9.29 -4.04 -18.36
C VAL A 113 -8.70 -3.02 -19.34
N ASP A 114 -9.57 -2.33 -20.09
CA ASP A 114 -9.15 -1.30 -21.04
C ASP A 114 -8.54 -0.08 -20.32
N ASP A 115 -9.14 0.37 -19.20
CA ASP A 115 -8.56 1.43 -18.37
C ASP A 115 -7.16 1.04 -17.85
N ILE A 116 -7.00 -0.21 -17.40
CA ILE A 116 -5.71 -0.75 -16.94
C ILE A 116 -4.69 -0.78 -18.08
N TYR A 117 -5.08 -1.20 -19.27
CA TYR A 117 -4.18 -1.25 -20.43
C TYR A 117 -3.82 0.14 -20.97
N GLN A 118 -4.72 1.12 -20.85
CA GLN A 118 -4.39 2.53 -21.12
C GLN A 118 -3.38 3.07 -20.10
N MET A 119 -3.53 2.70 -18.83
CA MET A 119 -2.61 3.11 -17.76
C MET A 119 -1.23 2.43 -17.89
N PHE A 120 -1.22 1.16 -18.28
CA PHE A 120 -0.03 0.31 -18.39
C PHE A 120 0.05 -0.35 -19.77
N PRO A 121 0.45 0.39 -20.83
CA PRO A 121 0.51 -0.15 -22.20
C PRO A 121 1.39 -1.40 -22.32
N ASN A 122 2.47 -1.48 -21.53
CA ASN A 122 3.34 -2.65 -21.52
C ASN A 122 2.59 -3.93 -21.08
N LEU A 123 1.60 -3.82 -20.19
CA LEU A 123 0.77 -4.97 -19.83
C LEU A 123 -0.17 -5.39 -20.96
N ALA A 124 -0.66 -4.44 -21.75
CA ALA A 124 -1.47 -4.73 -22.94
C ALA A 124 -0.67 -5.55 -23.98
N GLU A 125 0.58 -5.15 -24.24
CA GLU A 125 1.47 -5.87 -25.16
C GLU A 125 1.80 -7.28 -24.66
N ARG A 126 1.83 -7.46 -23.33
CA ARG A 126 2.16 -8.71 -22.66
C ARG A 126 0.95 -9.48 -22.14
N ARG A 127 -0.28 -9.11 -22.53
CA ARG A 127 -1.52 -9.66 -21.97
C ARG A 127 -1.59 -11.20 -21.97
N HIS A 128 -1.04 -11.85 -22.99
CA HIS A 128 -0.99 -13.31 -23.13
C HIS A 128 0.29 -13.95 -22.59
N SER A 129 1.25 -13.15 -22.09
CA SER A 129 2.48 -13.67 -21.49
C SER A 129 2.22 -14.19 -20.10
N GLN A 130 2.79 -15.35 -19.77
CA GLN A 130 2.73 -15.90 -18.40
C GLN A 130 3.46 -14.98 -17.41
N GLY A 131 3.01 -14.97 -16.17
CA GLY A 131 3.59 -14.15 -15.09
C GLY A 131 5.11 -14.32 -14.93
N THR A 132 5.62 -15.54 -15.12
CA THR A 132 7.07 -15.85 -15.10
C THR A 132 7.88 -15.17 -16.21
N ARG A 133 7.23 -14.77 -17.30
CA ARG A 133 7.88 -14.11 -18.46
C ARG A 133 7.79 -12.59 -18.40
N LEU A 134 7.12 -12.06 -17.41
CA LEU A 134 7.05 -10.62 -17.16
C LEU A 134 8.30 -10.16 -16.41
N SER A 135 8.82 -8.98 -16.79
CA SER A 135 9.86 -8.30 -16.01
C SER A 135 9.34 -7.93 -14.60
N GLY A 136 10.26 -7.69 -13.66
CA GLY A 136 9.87 -7.28 -12.31
C GLY A 136 8.96 -6.04 -12.28
N GLY A 137 9.20 -5.08 -13.18
CA GLY A 137 8.34 -3.90 -13.31
C GLY A 137 6.95 -4.21 -13.86
N GLU A 138 6.84 -5.07 -14.87
CA GLU A 138 5.54 -5.53 -15.40
C GLU A 138 4.76 -6.32 -14.36
N GLN A 139 5.45 -7.17 -13.57
CA GLN A 139 4.82 -7.89 -12.45
C GLN A 139 4.30 -6.93 -11.38
N GLN A 140 5.04 -5.85 -11.07
CA GLN A 140 4.61 -4.84 -10.09
C GLN A 140 3.39 -4.07 -10.60
N MET A 141 3.41 -3.63 -11.86
CA MET A 141 2.26 -2.98 -12.48
C MET A 141 1.04 -3.90 -12.47
N LEU A 142 1.22 -5.19 -12.77
CA LEU A 142 0.15 -6.19 -12.74
C LEU A 142 -0.41 -6.39 -11.33
N ALA A 143 0.44 -6.43 -10.31
CA ALA A 143 0.02 -6.57 -8.91
C ALA A 143 -0.87 -5.41 -8.46
N VAL A 144 -0.49 -4.17 -8.78
CA VAL A 144 -1.31 -2.99 -8.50
C VAL A 144 -2.59 -2.98 -9.35
N ALA A 145 -2.49 -3.29 -10.64
CA ALA A 145 -3.63 -3.33 -11.54
C ALA A 145 -4.75 -4.27 -11.06
N ARG A 146 -4.38 -5.42 -10.51
CA ARG A 146 -5.31 -6.41 -9.94
C ARG A 146 -6.20 -5.81 -8.85
N ILE A 147 -5.63 -5.02 -7.93
CA ILE A 147 -6.41 -4.41 -6.85
C ILE A 147 -7.29 -3.25 -7.35
N LEU A 148 -6.85 -2.50 -8.39
CA LEU A 148 -7.64 -1.43 -8.97
C LEU A 148 -8.92 -1.95 -9.64
N ARG A 149 -8.91 -3.17 -10.16
CA ARG A 149 -10.09 -3.81 -10.73
C ARG A 149 -11.17 -4.17 -9.72
N THR A 150 -10.78 -4.40 -8.45
CA THR A 150 -11.73 -4.82 -7.41
C THR A 150 -12.73 -3.75 -6.99
N GLY A 151 -12.51 -2.48 -7.34
CA GLY A 151 -13.27 -1.33 -6.86
C GLY A 151 -12.84 -0.81 -5.49
N ALA A 152 -11.73 -1.33 -4.94
CA ALA A 152 -11.14 -0.82 -3.71
C ALA A 152 -10.74 0.65 -3.87
N LYS A 153 -11.03 1.48 -2.85
CA LYS A 153 -10.67 2.91 -2.81
C LYS A 153 -9.67 3.24 -1.73
N LEU A 154 -9.49 2.37 -0.74
CA LEU A 154 -8.38 2.42 0.22
C LEU A 154 -7.32 1.42 -0.22
N LEU A 155 -6.16 1.92 -0.66
CA LEU A 155 -5.06 1.09 -1.15
C LEU A 155 -3.94 1.05 -0.11
N LEU A 156 -3.48 -0.16 0.18
CA LEU A 156 -2.30 -0.43 1.01
C LEU A 156 -1.20 -0.94 0.09
N LEU A 157 -0.11 -0.18 -0.08
CA LEU A 157 0.96 -0.46 -1.03
C LEU A 157 2.28 -0.69 -0.27
N ASP A 158 2.83 -1.88 -0.39
CA ASP A 158 4.01 -2.33 0.36
C ASP A 158 5.24 -2.38 -0.55
N GLU A 159 6.16 -1.42 -0.38
CA GLU A 159 7.46 -1.30 -1.07
C GLU A 159 7.38 -1.47 -2.61
N ILE A 160 6.39 -0.82 -3.23
CA ILE A 160 6.09 -1.01 -4.65
C ILE A 160 7.16 -0.46 -5.60
N SER A 161 8.10 0.36 -5.11
CA SER A 161 9.18 0.96 -5.92
C SER A 161 10.49 0.16 -5.86
N GLU A 162 10.60 -0.84 -4.96
CA GLU A 162 11.86 -1.51 -4.67
C GLU A 162 12.36 -2.38 -5.84
N GLY A 163 13.67 -2.28 -6.13
CA GLY A 163 14.34 -3.11 -7.14
C GLY A 163 13.90 -2.87 -8.58
N LEU A 164 13.20 -1.76 -8.86
CA LEU A 164 12.65 -1.45 -10.17
C LEU A 164 13.51 -0.44 -10.94
N ALA A 165 13.47 -0.56 -12.28
CA ALA A 165 14.11 0.41 -13.17
C ALA A 165 13.46 1.81 -12.98
N PRO A 166 14.24 2.91 -13.12
CA PRO A 166 13.75 4.28 -12.89
C PRO A 166 12.51 4.65 -13.71
N VAL A 167 12.39 4.14 -14.93
CA VAL A 167 11.23 4.38 -15.81
C VAL A 167 9.95 3.77 -15.24
N ILE A 168 10.05 2.61 -14.61
CA ILE A 168 8.90 1.95 -13.95
C ILE A 168 8.50 2.71 -12.69
N VAL A 169 9.48 3.12 -11.87
CA VAL A 169 9.26 3.94 -10.68
C VAL A 169 8.51 5.23 -11.05
N GLN A 170 8.90 5.90 -12.14
CA GLN A 170 8.19 7.09 -12.64
C GLN A 170 6.76 6.78 -13.10
N THR A 171 6.54 5.62 -13.73
CA THR A 171 5.19 5.18 -14.14
C THR A 171 4.30 4.94 -12.93
N LEU A 172 4.81 4.27 -11.89
CA LEU A 172 4.09 4.08 -10.63
C LEU A 172 3.80 5.40 -9.91
N ALA A 173 4.75 6.34 -9.91
CA ALA A 173 4.53 7.67 -9.34
C ALA A 173 3.38 8.43 -10.06
N LYS A 174 3.37 8.41 -11.39
CA LYS A 174 2.28 9.02 -12.18
C LYS A 174 0.93 8.36 -11.88
N MET A 175 0.91 7.03 -11.76
CA MET A 175 -0.29 6.28 -11.37
C MET A 175 -0.80 6.74 -10.00
N ILE A 176 0.05 6.82 -8.98
CA ILE A 176 -0.35 7.26 -7.62
C ILE A 176 -0.94 8.67 -7.66
N LEU A 177 -0.29 9.60 -8.36
CA LEU A 177 -0.80 10.99 -8.50
C LEU A 177 -2.16 11.03 -9.24
N MET A 178 -2.36 10.17 -10.23
CA MET A 178 -3.65 10.06 -10.93
C MET A 178 -4.73 9.49 -9.99
N LEU A 179 -4.43 8.40 -9.27
CA LEU A 179 -5.35 7.79 -8.31
C LEU A 179 -5.74 8.78 -7.20
N LYS A 180 -4.76 9.54 -6.68
CA LYS A 180 -5.01 10.62 -5.71
C LYS A 180 -6.02 11.65 -6.24
N LYS A 181 -5.85 12.11 -7.49
CA LYS A 181 -6.79 13.03 -8.14
C LYS A 181 -8.19 12.43 -8.31
N GLN A 182 -8.30 11.11 -8.40
CA GLN A 182 -9.57 10.37 -8.48
C GLN A 182 -10.16 10.03 -7.11
N GLY A 183 -9.60 10.59 -6.01
CA GLY A 183 -10.09 10.43 -4.65
C GLY A 183 -9.76 9.09 -4.00
N TYR A 184 -8.76 8.36 -4.51
CA TYR A 184 -8.27 7.18 -3.81
C TYR A 184 -7.52 7.59 -2.54
N THR A 185 -7.72 6.84 -1.47
CA THR A 185 -6.93 6.94 -0.23
C THR A 185 -5.81 5.92 -0.31
N ILE A 186 -4.58 6.33 -0.04
CA ILE A 186 -3.43 5.45 -0.21
C ILE A 186 -2.56 5.47 1.05
N VAL A 187 -2.25 4.30 1.57
CA VAL A 187 -1.20 4.10 2.58
C VAL A 187 -0.04 3.37 1.90
N MET A 188 1.08 4.05 1.77
CA MET A 188 2.30 3.47 1.23
C MET A 188 3.26 3.13 2.36
N VAL A 189 3.90 1.99 2.25
CA VAL A 189 5.11 1.65 2.98
C VAL A 189 6.27 1.75 2.00
N GLU A 190 7.26 2.56 2.32
CA GLU A 190 8.40 2.78 1.42
C GLU A 190 9.71 3.00 2.20
N GLN A 191 10.78 2.42 1.70
CA GLN A 191 12.13 2.75 2.10
C GLN A 191 12.70 3.86 1.19
N ASN A 192 12.29 3.88 -0.06
CA ASN A 192 12.72 4.88 -1.04
C ASN A 192 12.04 6.23 -0.78
N PHE A 193 12.63 7.02 0.12
CA PHE A 193 12.14 8.34 0.45
C PHE A 193 11.99 9.25 -0.77
N ARG A 194 12.92 9.18 -1.75
CA ARG A 194 12.86 10.02 -2.96
C ARG A 194 11.64 9.70 -3.83
N PHE A 195 11.17 8.46 -3.78
CA PHE A 195 9.93 8.08 -4.45
C PHE A 195 8.71 8.59 -3.67
N ALA A 196 8.69 8.41 -2.35
CA ALA A 196 7.54 8.74 -1.52
C ALA A 196 7.31 10.25 -1.34
N ALA A 197 8.40 11.02 -1.21
CA ALA A 197 8.35 12.43 -0.86
C ALA A 197 7.44 13.30 -1.76
N PRO A 198 7.48 13.19 -3.10
CA PRO A 198 6.63 14.01 -3.98
C PRO A 198 5.17 13.53 -4.05
N LEU A 199 4.82 12.39 -3.48
CA LEU A 199 3.51 11.74 -3.61
C LEU A 199 2.63 11.92 -2.38
N ALA A 200 3.24 11.88 -1.19
CA ALA A 200 2.54 11.88 0.09
C ALA A 200 2.06 13.28 0.51
N ASP A 201 0.93 13.30 1.22
CA ASP A 201 0.42 14.47 1.93
C ASP A 201 0.96 14.54 3.36
N ARG A 202 1.20 13.36 3.95
CA ARG A 202 1.66 13.22 5.33
C ARG A 202 2.55 11.99 5.49
N PHE A 203 3.48 12.10 6.41
CA PHE A 203 4.47 11.08 6.72
C PHE A 203 4.36 10.65 8.17
N TYR A 204 4.51 9.34 8.39
CA TYR A 204 4.74 8.74 9.69
C TYR A 204 6.05 7.97 9.64
N VAL A 205 6.92 8.18 10.60
CA VAL A 205 8.20 7.46 10.70
C VAL A 205 8.08 6.40 11.77
N MET A 206 8.39 5.17 11.40
CA MET A 206 8.36 4.01 12.29
C MET A 206 9.76 3.58 12.68
N GLU A 207 9.92 3.25 13.95
CA GLU A 207 11.11 2.62 14.51
C GLU A 207 10.68 1.62 15.59
N HIS A 208 11.28 0.41 15.57
CA HIS A 208 11.01 -0.65 16.57
C HIS A 208 9.51 -0.89 16.83
N GLY A 209 8.70 -0.90 15.77
CA GLY A 209 7.26 -1.19 15.87
C GLY A 209 6.40 -0.05 16.42
N GLN A 210 6.92 1.17 16.47
CA GLN A 210 6.22 2.36 16.97
C GLN A 210 6.29 3.51 15.96
N ILE A 211 5.33 4.44 16.01
CA ILE A 211 5.43 5.73 15.32
C ILE A 211 6.24 6.67 16.22
N VAL A 212 7.40 7.11 15.72
CA VAL A 212 8.31 8.00 16.48
C VAL A 212 8.23 9.44 16.01
N GLU A 213 7.76 9.69 14.77
CA GLU A 213 7.62 11.03 14.21
C GLU A 213 6.44 11.07 13.24
N GLN A 214 5.77 12.23 13.14
CA GLN A 214 4.75 12.50 12.12
C GLN A 214 4.80 13.95 11.68
N PHE A 215 4.58 14.20 10.39
CA PHE A 215 4.55 15.56 9.83
C PHE A 215 3.83 15.60 8.49
N ALA A 216 3.32 16.77 8.11
CA ALA A 216 2.72 17.01 6.81
C ALA A 216 3.77 17.30 5.73
N ALA A 217 3.45 17.11 4.45
CA ALA A 217 4.39 17.34 3.35
C ALA A 217 5.01 18.76 3.31
N PRO A 218 4.32 19.85 3.67
CA PRO A 218 4.95 21.17 3.73
C PRO A 218 6.07 21.31 4.77
N GLU A 219 6.07 20.46 5.81
CA GLU A 219 7.07 20.46 6.89
C GLU A 219 8.32 19.65 6.54
N LEU A 220 8.29 18.93 5.40
CA LEU A 220 9.34 17.99 5.00
C LEU A 220 10.74 18.61 5.02
N ALA A 221 10.91 19.79 4.46
CA ALA A 221 12.21 20.47 4.41
C ALA A 221 12.79 20.75 5.81
N ALA A 222 11.95 21.08 6.78
CA ALA A 222 12.35 21.33 8.16
C ALA A 222 12.69 20.00 8.91
N LYS A 223 12.12 18.87 8.47
CA LYS A 223 12.30 17.54 9.09
C LYS A 223 13.45 16.73 8.50
N MET A 224 14.16 17.22 7.48
CA MET A 224 15.21 16.46 6.80
C MET A 224 16.34 15.99 7.72
N ASN A 225 16.75 16.77 8.72
CA ASN A 225 17.78 16.35 9.67
C ASN A 225 17.34 15.15 10.51
N VAL A 226 16.09 15.18 11.00
CA VAL A 226 15.49 14.08 11.76
C VAL A 226 15.34 12.83 10.88
N LEU A 227 14.93 13.00 9.63
CA LEU A 227 14.82 11.90 8.67
C LEU A 227 16.17 11.27 8.35
N ASN A 228 17.24 12.09 8.22
CA ASN A 228 18.59 11.58 8.00
C ASN A 228 19.05 10.70 9.17
N GLU A 229 18.76 11.08 10.41
CA GLU A 229 19.08 10.28 11.60
C GLU A 229 18.29 8.98 11.65
N LEU A 230 16.96 9.05 11.44
CA LEU A 230 16.05 7.92 11.56
C LEU A 230 16.15 6.93 10.38
N LEU A 231 16.33 7.44 9.17
CA LEU A 231 16.31 6.61 7.93
C LEU A 231 17.70 6.35 7.37
N GLY A 232 18.69 7.22 7.64
CA GLY A 232 20.03 7.15 7.06
C GLY A 232 20.08 7.57 5.59
N VAL A 233 19.23 8.54 5.19
CA VAL A 233 19.09 9.06 3.80
C VAL A 233 19.81 10.38 3.62
#